data_b5e922094367254931a9746c0020522f
#
_entry.id   b5e922094367254931a9746c0020522f
#
_cell.length_a   1.000
_cell.length_b   1.000
_cell.length_c   1.000
_cell.angle_alpha   90.00
_cell.angle_beta   90.00
_cell.angle_gamma   90.00
#
_symmetry.space_group_name_H-M   'P 1'
#
loop_
_entity.id
_entity.type
_entity.pdbx_description
1 polymer ?
#
loop_
_entity_poly.entity_id
_entity_poly.type
_entity_poly.pdbx_seq_one_letter_code
_entity_poly.pdbx_strand_id
1 'polypeptide(L)'
;MKKTLALILAAALSASAAFAAGDRTATLDVANMDCSACPITVREALKKVPGVTSAKVDFKTKRAVVVFDSAKATPEALTKATADAGFPSKIEQLL
;
A
#
# COMPACT_ATOMS: atom_id res chain seq x y z
N MET A 1 -21.51 -52.56 1.00
CA MET A 1 -21.29 -52.13 0.98
C MET A 1 -20.78 -51.17 1.10
N LYS A 2 -20.68 -50.86 1.05
CA LYS A 2 -20.33 -50.23 1.12
C LYS A 2 -19.76 -49.22 1.10
N LYS A 3 -19.60 -48.77 1.10
CA LYS A 3 -19.19 -48.06 1.09
C LYS A 3 -18.64 -47.07 1.04
N THR A 4 -18.51 -46.68 0.98
CA THR A 4 -18.09 -45.98 0.92
C THR A 4 -17.65 -44.95 0.88
N LEU A 5 -17.55 -44.45 0.83
CA LEU A 5 -17.18 -43.65 0.73
C LEU A 5 -16.70 -42.62 0.77
N ALA A 6 -16.46 -42.18 0.80
CA ALA A 6 -16.07 -41.36 0.85
C ALA A 6 -15.60 -40.40 0.85
N LEU A 7 -15.47 -40.03 0.72
CA LEU A 7 -15.03 -39.31 0.66
C LEU A 7 -14.55 -38.31 0.66
N ILE A 8 -14.46 -37.89 0.65
CA ILE A 8 -14.07 -37.09 0.56
C ILE A 8 -13.64 -36.07 0.62
N LEU A 9 -13.59 -35.69 0.53
CA LEU A 9 -13.22 -34.85 0.44
C LEU A 9 -12.70 -33.84 0.55
N ALA A 10 -12.54 -33.54 0.54
CA ALA A 10 -12.14 -32.71 0.67
C ALA A 10 -11.67 -31.73 0.58
N ALA A 11 -11.52 -31.38 0.39
CA ALA A 11 -11.10 -30.57 0.24
C ALA A 11 -10.67 -29.52 0.33
N ALA A 12 -10.56 -29.16 0.22
CA ALA A 12 -10.23 -28.31 0.20
C ALA A 12 -9.83 -27.25 0.32
N LEU A 13 -9.77 -26.95 0.25
CA LEU A 13 -9.51 -26.06 0.32
C LEU A 13 -8.94 -25.11 0.26
N SER A 14 -8.79 -24.79 0.09
CA SER A 14 -8.27 -24.03 0.00
C SER A 14 -7.93 -23.00 0.07
N ALA A 15 -7.85 -22.64 -0.01
CA ALA A 15 -7.60 -21.74 0.02
C ALA A 15 -7.01 -20.82 0.03
N SER A 16 -6.95 -20.54 -0.12
CA SER A 16 -6.46 -19.81 -0.13
C SER A 16 -6.05 -18.75 -0.25
N ALA A 17 -6.08 -18.59 -0.48
CA ALA A 17 -5.69 -17.77 -0.77
C ALA A 17 -5.42 -16.67 -0.43
N ALA A 18 -5.50 -16.70 -0.32
CA ALA A 18 -5.39 -15.88 -0.03
C ALA A 18 -4.91 -14.80 0.09
N PHE A 19 -4.96 -14.72 0.04
CA PHE A 19 -4.54 -13.90 0.16
C PHE A 19 -3.86 -13.06 0.10
N ALA A 20 -3.86 -13.27 0.20
CA ALA A 20 -2.75 -12.73 0.03
C ALA A 20 -2.54 -11.32 -0.22
N ALA A 21 -3.10 -10.85 -1.12
CA ALA A 21 -3.00 -9.47 -1.41
C ALA A 21 -3.74 -8.72 -0.34
N GLY A 22 -3.09 -8.25 0.60
CA GLY A 22 -3.70 -7.46 1.65
C GLY A 22 -3.25 -6.05 1.56
N ASP A 23 -3.90 -5.20 2.30
CA ASP A 23 -3.47 -3.82 2.44
C ASP A 23 -2.17 -3.78 3.23
N ARG A 24 -1.25 -2.98 2.75
CA ARG A 24 0.03 -2.73 3.44
C ARG A 24 0.13 -1.26 3.76
N THR A 25 0.90 -0.95 4.77
CA THR A 25 1.11 0.43 5.18
C THR A 25 2.57 0.78 5.00
N ALA A 26 2.82 1.83 4.24
CA ALA A 26 4.17 2.34 4.01
C ALA A 26 4.29 3.72 4.65
N THR A 27 5.37 3.94 5.36
CA THR A 27 5.72 5.25 5.88
C THR A 27 6.85 5.81 5.05
N LEU A 28 6.63 6.96 4.45
CA LEU A 28 7.60 7.61 3.59
C LEU A 28 8.18 8.83 4.29
N ASP A 29 9.48 9.00 4.18
CA ASP A 29 10.16 10.23 4.59
C ASP A 29 10.22 11.11 3.34
N VAL A 30 9.51 12.25 3.36
CA VAL A 30 9.30 13.08 2.19
C VAL A 30 10.16 14.34 2.28
N ALA A 31 10.97 14.54 1.26
CA ALA A 31 11.83 15.71 1.18
C ALA A 31 11.10 16.89 0.53
N ASN A 32 11.61 18.09 0.73
CA ASN A 32 11.15 19.33 0.10
C ASN A 32 9.74 19.75 0.49
N MET A 33 9.19 19.19 1.54
CA MET A 33 7.84 19.53 1.99
C MET A 33 7.93 20.74 2.94
N ASP A 34 8.20 21.93 2.38
CA ASP A 34 8.52 23.13 3.13
C ASP A 34 7.40 24.17 3.13
N CYS A 35 6.30 23.91 2.47
CA CYS A 35 5.18 24.85 2.40
C CYS A 35 3.93 24.24 3.00
N SER A 36 3.01 25.09 3.45
CA SER A 36 1.80 24.61 4.11
C SER A 36 0.87 23.85 3.17
N ALA A 37 0.96 24.09 1.86
CA ALA A 37 0.16 23.37 0.87
C ALA A 37 0.84 22.11 0.36
N CYS A 38 2.11 21.90 0.70
CA CYS A 38 2.87 20.75 0.20
C CYS A 38 2.27 19.41 0.64
N PRO A 39 1.78 19.24 1.88
CA PRO A 39 1.16 17.98 2.27
C PRO A 39 -0.03 17.62 1.39
N ILE A 40 -0.80 18.60 0.94
CA ILE A 40 -1.95 18.36 0.07
C ILE A 40 -1.46 17.84 -1.28
N THR A 41 -0.44 18.44 -1.84
CA THR A 41 0.14 18.02 -3.12
C THR A 41 0.68 16.59 -3.03
N VAL A 42 1.41 16.29 -1.97
CA VAL A 42 1.97 14.95 -1.76
C VAL A 42 0.85 13.93 -1.62
N ARG A 43 -0.16 14.26 -0.83
CA ARG A 43 -1.29 13.36 -0.63
C ARG A 43 -2.00 13.06 -1.95
N GLU A 44 -2.24 14.10 -2.74
CA GLU A 44 -2.93 13.92 -4.02
C GLU A 44 -2.09 13.08 -4.98
N ALA A 45 -0.78 13.29 -5.00
CA ALA A 45 0.10 12.50 -5.83
C ALA A 45 0.05 11.02 -5.45
N LEU A 46 0.05 10.73 -4.15
CA LEU A 46 -0.01 9.35 -3.66
C LEU A 46 -1.36 8.72 -3.98
N LYS A 47 -2.43 9.47 -3.84
CA LYS A 47 -3.78 8.94 -4.09
C LYS A 47 -4.01 8.60 -5.56
N LYS A 48 -3.22 9.15 -6.47
CA LYS A 48 -3.33 8.83 -7.89
C LYS A 48 -2.71 7.49 -8.23
N VAL A 49 -1.90 6.93 -7.35
CA VAL A 49 -1.28 5.62 -7.61
C VAL A 49 -2.37 4.55 -7.51
N PRO A 50 -2.55 3.73 -8.56
CA PRO A 50 -3.55 2.67 -8.50
C PRO A 50 -3.26 1.72 -7.33
N GLY A 51 -4.29 1.40 -6.56
CA GLY A 51 -4.14 0.54 -5.41
C GLY A 51 -4.00 1.26 -4.08
N VAL A 52 -3.80 2.56 -4.09
CA VAL A 52 -3.72 3.33 -2.85
C VAL A 52 -5.13 3.54 -2.31
N THR A 53 -5.35 3.10 -1.06
CA THR A 53 -6.64 3.26 -0.39
C THR A 53 -6.70 4.55 0.42
N SER A 54 -5.59 4.93 1.04
CA SER A 54 -5.56 6.17 1.81
C SER A 54 -4.13 6.69 1.88
N ALA A 55 -4.01 7.99 2.06
CA ALA A 55 -2.72 8.64 2.25
C ALA A 55 -2.90 9.75 3.28
N LYS A 56 -2.06 9.74 4.29
CA LYS A 56 -2.03 10.80 5.31
C LYS A 56 -0.64 11.40 5.31
N VAL A 57 -0.57 12.71 5.23
CA VAL A 57 0.70 13.42 5.16
C VAL A 57 0.78 14.38 6.32
N ASP A 58 1.87 14.31 7.07
CA ASP A 58 2.12 15.17 8.22
C ASP A 58 3.22 16.15 7.86
N PHE A 59 2.89 17.42 7.87
CA PHE A 59 3.82 18.49 7.56
C PHE A 59 4.92 18.61 8.61
N LYS A 60 4.58 18.40 9.87
CA LYS A 60 5.55 18.59 10.96
C LYS A 60 6.65 17.52 10.95
N THR A 61 6.27 16.28 10.71
CA THR A 61 7.23 15.18 10.70
C THR A 61 7.81 14.91 9.32
N LYS A 62 7.24 15.54 8.28
CA LYS A 62 7.65 15.31 6.89
C LYS A 62 7.45 13.88 6.47
N ARG A 63 6.44 13.24 7.00
CA ARG A 63 6.15 11.83 6.72
C ARG A 63 4.78 11.66 6.09
N ALA A 64 4.70 10.66 5.22
CA ALA A 64 3.43 10.25 4.62
C ALA A 64 3.19 8.80 5.00
N VAL A 65 1.98 8.52 5.47
CA VAL A 65 1.56 7.15 5.77
C VAL A 65 0.55 6.75 4.71
N VAL A 66 0.86 5.72 3.96
CA VAL A 66 0.08 5.30 2.81
C VAL A 66 -0.38 3.87 3.01
N VAL A 67 -1.68 3.65 2.87
CA VAL A 67 -2.25 2.30 2.87
C VAL A 67 -2.55 1.95 1.42
N PHE A 68 -2.01 0.83 0.97
CA PHE A 68 -2.15 0.43 -0.43
C PHE A 68 -2.32 -1.08 -0.54
N ASP A 69 -2.95 -1.49 -1.63
CA ASP A 69 -3.13 -2.89 -1.97
C ASP A 69 -1.85 -3.40 -2.63
N SER A 70 -1.16 -4.32 -1.97
CA SER A 70 0.12 -4.83 -2.45
C SER A 70 0.01 -5.60 -3.76
N ALA A 71 -1.19 -6.00 -4.15
CA ALA A 71 -1.41 -6.64 -5.44
C ALA A 71 -1.46 -5.62 -6.59
N LYS A 72 -1.69 -4.35 -6.29
CA LYS A 72 -1.88 -3.32 -7.31
C LYS A 72 -0.79 -2.26 -7.30
N ALA A 73 -0.16 -2.03 -6.16
CA ALA A 73 0.83 -0.98 -6.01
C ALA A 73 2.07 -1.52 -5.34
N THR A 74 3.20 -0.88 -5.61
CA THR A 74 4.47 -1.22 -4.98
C THR A 74 4.99 -0.01 -4.21
N PRO A 75 5.85 -0.22 -3.21
CA PRO A 75 6.47 0.92 -2.54
C PRO A 75 7.23 1.83 -3.50
N GLU A 76 7.85 1.26 -4.55
CA GLU A 76 8.56 2.06 -5.55
C GLU A 76 7.62 2.97 -6.32
N ALA A 77 6.40 2.52 -6.58
CA ALA A 77 5.41 3.37 -7.25
C ALA A 77 5.05 4.57 -6.38
N LEU A 78 5.03 4.39 -5.07
CA LEU A 78 4.72 5.47 -4.14
C LEU A 78 5.84 6.52 -4.14
N THR A 79 7.09 6.07 -4.03
CA THR A 79 8.22 7.01 -4.03
C THR A 79 8.36 7.71 -5.37
N LYS A 80 8.07 7.01 -6.47
CA LYS A 80 8.09 7.63 -7.79
C LYS A 80 7.02 8.70 -7.91
N ALA A 81 5.83 8.43 -7.39
CA ALA A 81 4.72 9.40 -7.47
C ALA A 81 5.07 10.70 -6.74
N THR A 82 5.65 10.60 -5.55
CA THR A 82 6.03 11.81 -4.82
C THR A 82 7.18 12.53 -5.52
N ALA A 83 8.15 11.81 -6.06
CA ALA A 83 9.27 12.41 -6.77
C ALA A 83 8.78 13.15 -8.01
N ASP A 84 7.86 12.56 -8.75
CA ASP A 84 7.29 13.19 -9.95
C ASP A 84 6.54 14.47 -9.61
N ALA A 85 6.02 14.57 -8.40
CA ALA A 85 5.37 15.79 -7.93
C ALA A 85 6.34 16.82 -7.36
N GLY A 86 7.64 16.51 -7.32
CA GLY A 86 8.64 17.41 -6.79
C GLY A 86 9.04 17.13 -5.35
N PHE A 87 8.60 16.02 -4.79
CA PHE A 87 8.84 15.69 -3.38
C PHE A 87 9.47 14.31 -3.26
N PRO A 88 10.78 14.19 -3.53
CA PRO A 88 11.44 12.90 -3.41
C PRO A 88 11.22 12.30 -2.02
N SER A 89 11.00 11.02 -1.99
CA SER A 89 10.76 10.33 -0.72
C SER A 89 11.48 9.00 -0.69
N LYS A 90 11.60 8.44 0.50
CA LYS A 90 12.15 7.10 0.67
C LYS A 90 11.30 6.35 1.67
N ILE A 91 11.31 5.04 1.52
CA ILE A 91 10.57 4.16 2.42
C ILE A 91 11.30 4.13 3.76
N GLU A 92 10.59 4.51 4.79
CA GLU A 92 11.13 4.48 6.15
C GLU A 92 10.68 3.22 6.87
N GLN A 93 9.44 2.80 6.63
CA GLN A 93 8.87 1.63 7.24
C GLN A 93 7.84 1.03 6.30
N LEU A 94 7.77 -0.29 6.26
CA LEU A 94 6.81 -1.01 5.44
C LEU A 94 6.21 -2.12 6.30
N LEU A 95 4.92 -2.06 6.54
CA LEU A 95 4.20 -3.03 7.38
C LEU A 95 3.29 -3.95 6.56
#